data_81a75aba47df89277ddf34420b4dfcc3
#
_entry.id   81a75aba47df89277ddf34420b4dfcc3
#
_cell.length_a   1.000
_cell.length_b   1.000
_cell.length_c   1.000
_cell.angle_alpha   90.00
_cell.angle_beta   90.00
_cell.angle_gamma   90.00
#
_symmetry.space_group_name_H-M   'P 1'
#
loop_
_entity.id
_entity.type
_entity.pdbx_description
1 polymer ?
#
loop_
_entity_poly.entity_id
_entity_poly.type
_entity_poly.pdbx_seq_one_letter_code
_entity_poly.pdbx_strand_id
1 'polypeptide(L)'
;MKYACLIYGDESDKTASPEPGMPGFEEMMGGYMAFSAAVEEAGVMVAGEPLEDTHTATSVRLRDGEILTTDGPFAETKEQLGGFYILECETLDEAIKWAAQIPHAATGTVEVRPVPNFE
;
A
#
# COMPACT_ATOMS: atom_id res chain seq x y z
N MET A 1 -18.09 4.21 -5.63
CA MET A 1 -17.70 3.47 -4.43
C MET A 1 -16.20 3.54 -4.22
N LYS A 2 -15.76 3.71 -3.00
CA LYS A 2 -14.33 3.76 -2.70
C LYS A 2 -13.77 2.38 -2.45
N TYR A 3 -12.54 2.17 -2.89
CA TYR A 3 -11.80 0.94 -2.65
C TYR A 3 -10.42 1.28 -2.09
N ALA A 4 -10.02 0.56 -1.06
CA ALA A 4 -8.66 0.64 -0.54
C ALA A 4 -7.81 -0.39 -1.29
N CYS A 5 -6.69 0.08 -1.85
CA CYS A 5 -5.68 -0.78 -2.46
C CYS A 5 -4.50 -0.83 -1.50
N LEU A 6 -4.37 -1.90 -0.76
CA LEU A 6 -3.35 -2.08 0.26
C LEU A 6 -2.16 -2.82 -0.35
N ILE A 7 -1.00 -2.20 -0.31
CA ILE A 7 0.18 -2.66 -1.03
C ILE A 7 1.11 -3.40 -0.08
N TYR A 8 1.33 -4.68 -0.36
CA TYR A 8 2.20 -5.56 0.43
C TYR A 8 3.39 -6.00 -0.39
N GLY A 9 4.55 -6.01 0.22
CA GLY A 9 5.78 -6.51 -0.40
C GLY A 9 6.74 -7.00 0.66
N ASP A 10 7.67 -7.88 0.27
CA ASP A 10 8.72 -8.35 1.16
C ASP A 10 9.81 -7.29 1.23
N GLU A 11 9.83 -6.50 2.31
CA GLU A 11 10.81 -5.42 2.47
C GLU A 11 12.23 -5.92 2.68
N SER A 12 12.41 -7.21 2.99
CA SER A 12 13.75 -7.83 3.08
C SER A 12 14.29 -8.26 1.72
N ASP A 13 13.44 -8.41 0.72
CA ASP A 13 13.85 -8.75 -0.64
C ASP A 13 14.12 -7.47 -1.44
N LYS A 14 15.38 -7.09 -1.55
CA LYS A 14 15.78 -5.84 -2.22
C LYS A 14 15.65 -5.89 -3.76
N THR A 15 15.38 -7.05 -4.32
CA THR A 15 15.00 -7.18 -5.72
C THR A 15 13.55 -6.80 -5.94
N ALA A 16 12.67 -7.21 -5.03
CA ALA A 16 11.24 -6.89 -5.08
C ALA A 16 10.95 -5.48 -4.55
N SER A 17 11.72 -5.03 -3.55
CA SER A 17 11.53 -3.73 -2.89
C SER A 17 12.89 -3.02 -2.77
N PRO A 18 13.44 -2.51 -3.88
CA PRO A 18 14.75 -1.87 -3.86
C PRO A 18 14.74 -0.56 -3.09
N GLU A 19 15.85 -0.27 -2.42
CA GLU A 19 16.08 0.99 -1.73
C GLU A 19 16.76 2.02 -2.65
N PRO A 20 16.72 3.31 -2.30
CA PRO A 20 17.40 4.35 -3.09
C PRO A 20 18.86 3.99 -3.35
N GLY A 21 19.28 4.12 -4.61
CA GLY A 21 20.63 3.78 -5.03
C GLY A 21 20.82 2.33 -5.44
N MET A 22 19.84 1.47 -5.22
CA MET A 22 19.89 0.07 -5.62
C MET A 22 19.33 -0.13 -7.04
N PRO A 23 19.78 -1.20 -7.76
CA PRO A 23 19.20 -1.53 -9.06
C PRO A 23 17.69 -1.69 -8.99
N GLY A 24 16.98 -1.09 -9.94
CA GLY A 24 15.52 -1.18 -10.03
C GLY A 24 14.76 -0.12 -9.23
N PHE A 25 15.41 0.63 -8.34
CA PHE A 25 14.73 1.64 -7.54
C PHE A 25 14.10 2.73 -8.41
N GLU A 26 14.86 3.30 -9.36
CA GLU A 26 14.34 4.38 -10.21
C GLU A 26 13.22 3.88 -11.12
N GLU A 27 13.33 2.66 -11.62
CA GLU A 27 12.29 2.03 -12.43
C GLU A 27 11.01 1.84 -11.63
N MET A 28 11.12 1.34 -10.40
CA MET A 28 9.99 1.18 -9.51
C MET A 28 9.33 2.52 -9.21
N MET A 29 10.12 3.54 -8.87
CA MET A 29 9.60 4.88 -8.58
C MET A 29 8.94 5.50 -9.81
N GLY A 30 9.53 5.30 -10.99
CA GLY A 30 8.92 5.72 -12.25
C GLY A 30 7.57 5.08 -12.48
N GLY A 31 7.43 3.80 -12.13
CA GLY A 31 6.16 3.08 -12.20
C GLY A 31 5.11 3.66 -11.26
N TYR A 32 5.49 4.01 -10.04
CA TYR A 32 4.58 4.65 -9.09
C TYR A 32 4.18 6.05 -9.53
N MET A 33 5.10 6.83 -10.09
CA MET A 33 4.79 8.15 -10.61
C MET A 33 3.82 8.07 -11.79
N ALA A 34 4.03 7.10 -12.69
CA ALA A 34 3.14 6.88 -13.82
C ALA A 34 1.75 6.43 -13.37
N PHE A 35 1.68 5.55 -12.39
CA PHE A 35 0.41 5.10 -11.83
C PHE A 35 -0.36 6.26 -11.20
N SER A 36 0.30 7.05 -10.35
CA SER A 36 -0.31 8.20 -9.69
C SER A 36 -0.85 9.22 -10.71
N ALA A 37 -0.07 9.49 -11.75
CA ALA A 37 -0.50 10.39 -12.81
C ALA A 37 -1.74 9.85 -13.55
N ALA A 38 -1.76 8.54 -13.81
CA ALA A 38 -2.88 7.92 -14.53
C ALA A 38 -4.18 7.95 -13.72
N VAL A 39 -4.14 7.64 -12.42
CA VAL A 39 -5.35 7.66 -11.58
C VAL A 39 -5.83 9.09 -11.31
N GLU A 40 -4.91 10.05 -11.23
CA GLU A 40 -5.29 11.47 -11.11
C GLU A 40 -5.96 11.96 -12.39
N GLU A 41 -5.39 11.64 -13.54
CA GLU A 41 -5.97 12.03 -14.83
C GLU A 41 -7.34 11.40 -15.05
N ALA A 42 -7.52 10.17 -14.63
CA ALA A 42 -8.81 9.48 -14.72
C ALA A 42 -9.82 9.98 -13.69
N GLY A 43 -9.40 10.80 -12.73
CA GLY A 43 -10.29 11.36 -11.71
C GLY A 43 -10.71 10.35 -10.65
N VAL A 44 -9.98 9.24 -10.50
CA VAL A 44 -10.33 8.20 -9.53
C VAL A 44 -9.50 8.26 -8.25
N MET A 45 -8.45 9.05 -8.22
CA MET A 45 -7.56 9.18 -7.05
C MET A 45 -8.23 9.96 -5.93
N VAL A 46 -8.38 9.34 -4.76
CA VAL A 46 -8.89 9.98 -3.55
C VAL A 46 -7.76 10.29 -2.59
N ALA A 47 -6.91 9.29 -2.32
CA ALA A 47 -5.78 9.44 -1.41
C ALA A 47 -4.74 8.34 -1.70
N GLY A 48 -3.53 8.55 -1.23
CA GLY A 48 -2.49 7.54 -1.32
C GLY A 48 -1.25 8.02 -0.58
N GLU A 49 -0.63 7.12 0.16
CA GLU A 49 0.59 7.41 0.92
C GLU A 49 1.50 6.19 0.97
N PRO A 50 2.80 6.37 0.81
CA PRO A 50 3.75 5.32 1.14
C PRO A 50 3.96 5.26 2.65
N LEU A 51 4.36 4.10 3.15
CA LEU A 51 4.73 3.93 4.55
C LEU A 51 6.22 3.58 4.61
N GLU A 52 6.87 3.99 5.70
CA GLU A 52 8.22 3.55 5.97
C GLU A 52 8.24 2.07 6.38
N ASP A 53 9.42 1.48 6.40
CA ASP A 53 9.59 0.07 6.73
C ASP A 53 9.08 -0.24 8.14
N THR A 54 8.72 -1.50 8.36
CA THR A 54 8.04 -1.93 9.59
C THR A 54 8.86 -1.75 10.85
N HIS A 55 10.21 -1.62 10.77
CA HIS A 55 11.02 -1.37 11.96
C HIS A 55 10.73 0.01 12.58
N THR A 56 10.10 0.92 11.83
CA THR A 56 9.68 2.23 12.35
C THR A 56 8.29 2.19 12.99
N ALA A 57 7.58 1.07 12.85
CA ALA A 57 6.21 0.96 13.35
C ALA A 57 6.15 0.93 14.88
N THR A 58 5.03 1.40 15.41
CA THR A 58 4.68 1.26 16.83
C THR A 58 3.28 0.69 16.89
N SER A 59 3.13 -0.42 17.58
CA SER A 59 1.82 -1.07 17.77
C SER A 59 1.24 -0.64 19.12
N VAL A 60 -0.04 -0.30 19.13
CA VAL A 60 -0.71 0.22 20.33
C VAL A 60 -1.91 -0.66 20.66
N ARG A 61 -2.02 -1.03 21.93
CA ARG A 61 -3.19 -1.74 22.46
C ARG A 61 -3.69 -1.03 23.70
N LEU A 62 -4.99 -1.05 23.90
CA LEU A 62 -5.60 -0.57 25.12
C LEU A 62 -6.17 -1.79 25.86
N ARG A 63 -5.67 -2.03 27.06
CA ARG A 63 -6.08 -3.18 27.89
C ARG A 63 -6.30 -2.70 29.30
N ASP A 64 -7.48 -2.97 29.85
CA ASP A 64 -7.87 -2.60 31.23
C ASP A 64 -7.63 -1.10 31.51
N GLY A 65 -7.91 -0.25 30.53
CA GLY A 65 -7.72 1.19 30.63
C GLY A 65 -6.29 1.67 30.48
N GLU A 66 -5.35 0.76 30.18
CA GLU A 66 -3.92 1.10 29.99
C GLU A 66 -3.52 1.06 28.54
N ILE A 67 -2.68 2.02 28.13
CA ILE A 67 -2.09 2.07 26.80
C ILE A 67 -0.82 1.22 26.82
N LEU A 68 -0.79 0.19 25.97
CA LEU A 68 0.36 -0.68 25.80
C LEU A 68 0.95 -0.45 24.43
N THR A 69 2.24 -0.17 24.37
CA THR A 69 2.93 0.05 23.09
C THR A 69 4.03 -1.00 22.90
N THR A 70 4.23 -1.38 21.65
CA THR A 70 5.29 -2.32 21.25
C THR A 70 5.98 -1.76 20.02
N ASP A 71 7.30 -1.76 19.99
CA ASP A 71 8.06 -1.38 18.80
C ASP A 71 7.88 -2.45 17.72
N GLY A 72 7.69 -1.98 16.48
CA GLY A 72 7.49 -2.85 15.36
C GLY A 72 6.03 -3.14 15.07
N PRO A 73 5.75 -3.94 14.03
CA PRO A 73 4.39 -4.29 13.64
C PRO A 73 3.79 -5.29 14.64
N PHE A 74 2.45 -5.32 14.71
CA PHE A 74 1.76 -6.21 15.65
C PHE A 74 1.92 -7.70 15.28
N ALA A 75 2.30 -7.99 14.03
CA ALA A 75 2.51 -9.36 13.56
C ALA A 75 3.67 -9.40 12.57
N GLU A 76 4.43 -10.48 12.61
CA GLU A 76 5.44 -10.76 11.60
C GLU A 76 4.78 -11.44 10.41
N THR A 77 5.03 -10.93 9.20
CA THR A 77 4.44 -11.44 7.98
C THR A 77 5.53 -11.58 6.92
N LYS A 78 5.26 -12.42 5.91
CA LYS A 78 6.19 -12.59 4.80
C LYS A 78 6.25 -11.35 3.92
N GLU A 79 5.11 -10.71 3.72
CA GLU A 79 5.01 -9.44 3.02
C GLU A 79 4.44 -8.41 3.98
N GLN A 80 4.97 -7.20 3.93
CA GLN A 80 4.61 -6.13 4.84
C GLN A 80 3.83 -5.05 4.10
N LEU A 81 2.89 -4.42 4.80
CA LEU A 81 2.16 -3.28 4.26
C LEU A 81 3.12 -2.11 4.06
N GLY A 82 3.28 -1.69 2.82
CA GLY A 82 4.22 -0.61 2.46
C GLY A 82 3.56 0.66 1.94
N GLY A 83 2.24 0.66 1.80
CA GLY A 83 1.52 1.84 1.33
C GLY A 83 0.11 1.52 0.93
N PHE A 84 -0.63 2.54 0.52
CA PHE A 84 -2.01 2.36 0.09
C PHE A 84 -2.43 3.45 -0.88
N TYR A 85 -3.49 3.12 -1.64
CA TYR A 85 -4.27 4.10 -2.40
C TYR A 85 -5.73 3.92 -2.05
N ILE A 86 -6.47 5.01 -2.06
CA ILE A 86 -7.93 4.98 -2.02
C ILE A 86 -8.41 5.49 -3.38
N LEU A 87 -9.16 4.65 -4.08
CA LEU A 87 -9.66 4.97 -5.43
C LEU A 87 -11.18 4.96 -5.44
N GLU A 88 -11.78 5.91 -6.15
CA GLU A 88 -13.22 5.95 -6.39
C GLU A 88 -13.48 5.26 -7.73
N CYS A 89 -14.07 4.08 -7.69
CA CYS A 89 -14.36 3.28 -8.88
C CYS A 89 -15.83 2.87 -8.89
N GLU A 90 -16.39 2.65 -10.09
CA GLU A 90 -17.77 2.24 -10.20
C GLU A 90 -17.97 0.78 -9.82
N THR A 91 -16.98 -0.07 -10.11
CA THR A 91 -17.06 -1.52 -9.86
C THR A 91 -15.76 -2.05 -9.28
N LEU A 92 -15.86 -3.23 -8.65
CA LEU A 92 -14.68 -3.96 -8.19
C LEU A 92 -13.74 -4.29 -9.36
N ASP A 93 -14.29 -4.67 -10.51
CA ASP A 93 -13.48 -4.98 -11.69
C ASP A 93 -12.62 -3.79 -12.12
N GLU A 94 -13.17 -2.58 -12.06
CA GLU A 94 -12.41 -1.37 -12.36
C GLU A 94 -11.27 -1.18 -11.35
N ALA A 95 -11.55 -1.37 -10.07
CA ALA A 95 -10.55 -1.26 -9.02
C ALA A 95 -9.43 -2.29 -9.20
N ILE A 96 -9.77 -3.52 -9.59
CA ILE A 96 -8.80 -4.59 -9.86
C ILE A 96 -7.89 -4.19 -11.03
N LYS A 97 -8.43 -3.63 -12.09
CA LYS A 97 -7.63 -3.19 -13.24
C LYS A 97 -6.63 -2.11 -12.85
N TRP A 98 -7.06 -1.16 -12.01
CA TRP A 98 -6.13 -0.15 -11.49
C TRP A 98 -5.08 -0.78 -10.57
N ALA A 99 -5.49 -1.63 -9.64
CA ALA A 99 -4.56 -2.29 -8.71
C ALA A 99 -3.48 -3.09 -9.43
N ALA A 100 -3.81 -3.72 -10.55
CA ALA A 100 -2.87 -4.49 -11.35
C ALA A 100 -1.75 -3.63 -11.95
N GLN A 101 -1.93 -2.32 -12.03
CA GLN A 101 -0.94 -1.38 -12.55
C GLN A 101 0.01 -0.85 -11.47
N ILE A 102 -0.27 -1.13 -10.21
CA ILE A 102 0.63 -0.75 -9.11
C ILE A 102 1.89 -1.63 -9.21
N PRO A 103 3.10 -1.03 -9.18
CA PRO A 103 4.33 -1.81 -9.36
C PRO A 103 4.45 -3.06 -8.49
N HIS A 104 4.12 -2.97 -7.21
CA HIS A 104 4.20 -4.12 -6.31
C HIS A 104 3.18 -5.22 -6.58
N ALA A 105 2.20 -5.01 -7.47
CA ALA A 105 1.33 -6.11 -7.90
C ALA A 105 2.13 -7.19 -8.63
N ALA A 106 3.27 -6.84 -9.24
CA ALA A 106 4.12 -7.78 -9.95
C ALA A 106 5.08 -8.55 -9.04
N THR A 107 5.46 -7.97 -7.91
CA THR A 107 6.49 -8.55 -7.02
C THR A 107 5.96 -8.90 -5.63
N GLY A 108 4.81 -8.38 -5.27
CA GLY A 108 4.14 -8.62 -4.00
C GLY A 108 2.65 -8.82 -4.23
N THR A 109 1.85 -8.18 -3.39
CA THR A 109 0.39 -8.33 -3.46
C THR A 109 -0.27 -6.97 -3.23
N VAL A 110 -1.33 -6.72 -3.97
CA VAL A 110 -2.22 -5.58 -3.71
C VAL A 110 -3.57 -6.14 -3.29
N GLU A 111 -3.97 -5.87 -2.06
CA GLU A 111 -5.27 -6.27 -1.55
C GLU A 111 -6.27 -5.16 -1.82
N VAL A 112 -7.35 -5.48 -2.53
CA VAL A 112 -8.41 -4.52 -2.86
C VAL A 112 -9.58 -4.77 -1.92
N ARG A 113 -9.98 -3.74 -1.17
CA ARG A 113 -11.05 -3.88 -0.17
C ARG A 113 -12.03 -2.72 -0.27
N PRO A 114 -13.33 -2.99 -0.40
CA PRO A 114 -14.32 -1.91 -0.44
C PRO A 114 -14.31 -1.10 0.86
N VAL A 115 -14.49 0.21 0.72
CA VAL A 115 -14.62 1.10 1.86
C VAL A 115 -16.12 1.30 2.10
N PRO A 116 -16.65 0.98 3.30
CA PRO A 116 -18.07 1.16 3.56
C PRO A 116 -18.46 2.63 3.55
N ASN A 117 -19.68 2.89 3.12
CA ASN A 117 -20.26 4.21 3.14
C ASN A 117 -21.31 4.26 4.27
N PHE A 118 -21.03 5.08 5.27
CA PHE A 118 -21.91 5.21 6.45
C PHE A 118 -22.92 6.36 6.35
N GLU A 119 -23.02 7.01 5.21
CA GLU A 119 -23.99 8.09 5.01
C GLU A 119 -25.37 7.58 4.62
#